data_cc8283defdb98ddb9f7c3a38b05d77fd
#
_entry.id   cc8283defdb98ddb9f7c3a38b05d77fd
#
_cell.length_a   1.000
_cell.length_b   1.000
_cell.length_c   1.000
_cell.angle_alpha   90.00
_cell.angle_beta   90.00
_cell.angle_gamma   90.00
#
_symmetry.space_group_name_H-M   'P 1'
#
loop_
_entity.id
_entity.type
_entity.pdbx_description
1 polymer ?
#
loop_
_entity_poly.entity_id
_entity_poly.type
_entity_poly.pdbx_seq_one_letter_code
_entity_poly.pdbx_strand_id
1 'polypeptide(L)'
;MNELGTRLKKAREYLGLTQDDVAKLMGVSRVIITNIEAGTRKVSAEELSKFSKIYGWTMEELLEGEKEEKNIPMFARSFGELSEEDQEEIINLIKFKKMYKDKKFSE
;
A
#
# COMPACT_ATOMS: atom_id res chain seq x y z
N MET A 1 -17.21 -14.42 -2.10
CA MET A 1 -16.39 -13.30 -2.55
C MET A 1 -15.28 -13.04 -1.56
N ASN A 2 -14.06 -12.96 -2.03
CA ASN A 2 -12.94 -12.77 -1.10
C ASN A 2 -12.52 -11.31 -1.06
N GLU A 3 -13.10 -10.60 -0.11
CA GLU A 3 -12.81 -9.18 0.05
C GLU A 3 -11.39 -8.92 0.53
N LEU A 4 -10.82 -9.85 1.29
CA LEU A 4 -9.43 -9.70 1.76
C LEU A 4 -8.47 -9.70 0.57
N GLY A 5 -8.63 -10.65 -0.36
CA GLY A 5 -7.78 -10.70 -1.54
C GLY A 5 -7.88 -9.42 -2.36
N THR A 6 -9.08 -8.90 -2.51
CA THR A 6 -9.32 -7.65 -3.23
C THR A 6 -8.63 -6.47 -2.54
N ARG A 7 -8.72 -6.42 -1.22
CA ARG A 7 -8.08 -5.34 -0.45
C ARG A 7 -6.56 -5.42 -0.54
N LEU A 8 -6.01 -6.63 -0.48
CA LEU A 8 -4.57 -6.83 -0.63
C LEU A 8 -4.08 -6.39 -2.01
N LYS A 9 -4.85 -6.73 -3.03
CA LYS A 9 -4.51 -6.31 -4.39
C LYS A 9 -4.52 -4.79 -4.52
N LYS A 10 -5.55 -4.14 -3.99
CA LYS A 10 -5.65 -2.68 -4.03
C LYS A 10 -4.48 -2.03 -3.30
N ALA A 11 -4.13 -2.55 -2.14
CA ALA A 11 -3.01 -2.02 -1.38
C ALA A 11 -1.71 -2.14 -2.15
N ARG A 12 -1.51 -3.29 -2.80
CA ARG A 12 -0.33 -3.52 -3.61
C ARG A 12 -0.26 -2.53 -4.78
N GLU A 13 -1.36 -2.40 -5.49
CA GLU A 13 -1.43 -1.50 -6.65
C GLU A 13 -1.25 -0.05 -6.26
N TYR A 14 -1.78 0.32 -5.11
CA TYR A 14 -1.62 1.68 -4.60
C TYR A 14 -0.16 2.04 -4.40
N LEU A 15 0.65 1.07 -3.96
CA LEU A 15 2.08 1.28 -3.75
C LEU A 15 2.90 1.10 -5.03
N GLY A 16 2.26 0.74 -6.13
CA GLY A 16 2.97 0.51 -7.38
C GLY A 16 3.81 -0.75 -7.41
N LEU A 17 3.46 -1.72 -6.55
CA LEU A 17 4.20 -2.98 -6.47
C LEU A 17 3.59 -4.03 -7.39
N THR A 18 4.46 -4.87 -7.96
CA THR A 18 4.00 -6.01 -8.73
C THR A 18 3.78 -7.20 -7.80
N GLN A 19 3.10 -8.24 -8.31
CA GLN A 19 2.94 -9.47 -7.55
C GLN A 19 4.31 -10.10 -7.26
N ASP A 20 5.25 -10.01 -8.20
CA ASP A 20 6.62 -10.50 -7.98
C ASP A 20 7.32 -9.75 -6.86
N ASP A 21 7.15 -8.43 -6.80
CA ASP A 21 7.73 -7.62 -5.73
C ASP A 21 7.26 -8.09 -4.36
N VAL A 22 5.94 -8.27 -4.24
CA VAL A 22 5.35 -8.69 -2.96
C VAL A 22 5.76 -10.12 -2.62
N ALA A 23 5.81 -11.00 -3.63
CA ALA A 23 6.25 -12.37 -3.41
C ALA A 23 7.65 -12.41 -2.81
N LYS A 24 8.55 -11.58 -3.32
CA LYS A 24 9.91 -11.48 -2.80
C LYS A 24 9.93 -10.97 -1.37
N LEU A 25 9.14 -9.94 -1.09
CA LEU A 25 9.05 -9.37 0.25
C LEU A 25 8.48 -10.36 1.25
N MET A 26 7.54 -11.19 0.80
CA MET A 26 6.90 -12.20 1.66
C MET A 26 7.71 -13.49 1.75
N GLY A 27 8.66 -13.69 0.86
CA GLY A 27 9.43 -14.93 0.80
C GLY A 27 8.63 -16.10 0.26
N VAL A 28 7.72 -15.84 -0.66
CA VAL A 28 6.87 -16.87 -1.29
C VAL A 28 6.94 -16.75 -2.81
N SER A 29 6.34 -17.72 -3.51
CA SER A 29 6.28 -17.66 -4.95
C SER A 29 5.17 -16.70 -5.41
N ARG A 30 5.31 -16.19 -6.63
CA ARG A 30 4.29 -15.32 -7.21
C ARG A 30 2.92 -15.99 -7.29
N VAL A 31 2.90 -17.30 -7.55
CA VAL A 31 1.64 -18.05 -7.65
C VAL A 31 0.85 -17.94 -6.36
N ILE A 32 1.55 -17.96 -5.22
CA ILE A 32 0.88 -17.82 -3.93
C ILE A 32 0.20 -16.45 -3.82
N ILE A 33 0.89 -15.39 -4.21
CA ILE A 33 0.30 -14.04 -4.20
C ILE A 33 -0.89 -13.96 -5.14
N THR A 34 -0.74 -14.50 -6.35
CA THR A 34 -1.84 -14.53 -7.33
C THR A 34 -3.07 -15.20 -6.73
N ASN A 35 -2.89 -16.35 -6.10
CA ASN A 35 -4.01 -17.12 -5.53
C ASN A 35 -4.62 -16.44 -4.32
N ILE A 36 -3.80 -15.78 -3.50
CA ILE A 36 -4.30 -15.02 -2.37
C ILE A 36 -5.18 -13.86 -2.86
N GLU A 37 -4.71 -13.11 -3.84
CA GLU A 37 -5.47 -11.98 -4.36
C GLU A 37 -6.74 -12.41 -5.08
N ALA A 38 -6.69 -13.56 -5.72
CA ALA A 38 -7.86 -14.13 -6.39
C ALA A 38 -8.87 -14.76 -5.42
N GLY A 39 -8.46 -14.94 -4.17
CA GLY A 39 -9.34 -15.51 -3.15
C GLY A 39 -9.39 -17.03 -3.16
N THR A 40 -8.50 -17.69 -3.89
CA THR A 40 -8.48 -19.15 -3.97
C THR A 40 -7.55 -19.79 -2.95
N ARG A 41 -6.78 -18.97 -2.23
CA ARG A 41 -5.88 -19.43 -1.18
C ARG A 41 -6.10 -18.61 0.08
N LYS A 42 -6.24 -19.27 1.21
CA LYS A 42 -6.40 -18.58 2.50
C LYS A 42 -5.10 -17.94 2.96
N VAL A 43 -5.23 -16.89 3.72
CA VAL A 43 -4.09 -16.17 4.30
C VAL A 43 -3.97 -16.56 5.76
N SER A 44 -2.79 -16.98 6.18
CA SER A 44 -2.55 -17.30 7.59
C SER A 44 -2.40 -16.01 8.39
N ALA A 45 -2.52 -16.12 9.72
CA ALA A 45 -2.34 -14.96 10.59
C ALA A 45 -0.93 -14.37 10.46
N GLU A 46 0.06 -15.25 10.31
CA GLU A 46 1.44 -14.80 10.13
C GLU A 46 1.61 -14.04 8.83
N GLU A 47 1.00 -14.54 7.75
CA GLU A 47 1.05 -13.87 6.45
C GLU A 47 0.33 -12.52 6.51
N LEU A 48 -0.81 -12.50 7.19
CA LEU A 48 -1.57 -11.26 7.35
C LEU A 48 -0.75 -10.20 8.08
N SER A 49 -0.01 -10.61 9.10
CA SER A 49 0.88 -9.71 9.83
C SER A 49 1.96 -9.14 8.92
N LYS A 50 2.52 -9.97 8.04
CA LYS A 50 3.53 -9.51 7.08
C LYS A 50 2.93 -8.53 6.07
N PHE A 51 1.75 -8.83 5.55
CA PHE A 51 1.06 -7.90 4.65
C PHE A 51 0.80 -6.57 5.32
N SER A 52 0.38 -6.60 6.58
CA SER A 52 0.13 -5.40 7.36
C SER A 52 1.37 -4.51 7.40
N LYS A 53 2.52 -5.11 7.65
CA LYS A 53 3.78 -4.36 7.70
C LYS A 53 4.21 -3.82 6.35
N ILE A 54 4.03 -4.62 5.30
CA ILE A 54 4.41 -4.21 3.94
C ILE A 54 3.54 -3.07 3.44
N TYR A 55 2.22 -3.18 3.65
CA TYR A 55 1.27 -2.23 3.07
C TYR A 55 0.93 -1.06 3.97
N GLY A 56 1.29 -1.13 5.25
CA GLY A 56 0.98 -0.05 6.19
C GLY A 56 -0.46 0.00 6.62
N TRP A 57 -1.18 -1.10 6.47
CA TRP A 57 -2.55 -1.25 6.93
C TRP A 57 -2.55 -2.10 8.19
N THR A 58 -3.46 -1.82 9.12
CA THR A 58 -3.60 -2.69 10.28
C THR A 58 -4.22 -4.02 9.84
N MET A 59 -4.01 -5.07 10.63
CA MET A 59 -4.62 -6.37 10.34
C MET A 59 -6.14 -6.27 10.34
N GLU A 60 -6.68 -5.45 11.24
CA GLU A 60 -8.12 -5.22 11.30
C GLU A 60 -8.63 -4.59 10.01
N GLU A 61 -7.92 -3.59 9.50
CA GLU A 61 -8.31 -2.93 8.26
C GLU A 61 -8.25 -3.87 7.07
N LEU A 62 -7.27 -4.76 7.04
CA LEU A 62 -7.17 -5.75 5.96
C LEU A 62 -8.34 -6.71 6.01
N LEU A 63 -8.76 -7.13 7.20
CA LEU A 63 -9.83 -8.10 7.37
C LEU A 63 -11.22 -7.50 7.19
N GLU A 64 -11.45 -6.29 7.69
CA GLU A 64 -12.77 -5.69 7.72
C GLU A 64 -12.99 -4.57 6.72
N GLY A 65 -11.89 -4.08 6.16
CA GLY A 65 -11.95 -2.93 5.27
C GLY A 65 -11.90 -1.63 6.06
N GLU A 66 -11.77 -0.54 5.32
CA GLU A 66 -11.71 0.78 5.94
C GLU A 66 -13.10 1.29 6.27
N LYS A 67 -13.22 1.92 7.42
CA LYS A 67 -14.46 2.59 7.77
C LYS A 67 -14.47 3.92 7.04
N GLU A 68 -15.64 4.36 6.65
CA GLU A 68 -15.81 5.57 5.85
C GLU A 68 -15.06 6.77 6.42
N GLU A 69 -15.20 6.99 7.70
CA GLU A 69 -14.57 8.12 8.38
C GLU A 69 -13.05 7.96 8.56
N LYS A 70 -12.53 6.78 8.27
CA LYS A 70 -11.10 6.49 8.39
C LYS A 70 -10.49 6.09 7.06
N ASN A 71 -11.15 6.44 5.99
CA ASN A 71 -10.66 6.10 4.65
C ASN A 71 -9.51 7.03 4.26
N ILE A 72 -8.41 6.89 4.97
CA ILE A 72 -7.20 7.67 4.73
C ILE A 72 -6.23 6.82 3.92
N PRO A 73 -5.77 7.31 2.77
CA PRO A 73 -4.79 6.57 1.99
C PRO A 73 -3.56 6.22 2.82
N MET A 74 -2.94 5.09 2.50
CA MET A 74 -1.73 4.65 3.20
C MET A 74 -0.65 5.72 3.23
N PHE A 75 -0.49 6.44 2.13
CA PHE A 75 0.49 7.52 2.09
C PHE A 75 0.20 8.56 3.18
N ALA A 76 -1.06 9.00 3.28
CA ALA A 76 -1.43 10.02 4.26
C ALA A 76 -1.21 9.52 5.69
N ARG A 77 -1.48 8.25 5.90
CA ARG A 77 -1.29 7.63 7.21
C ARG A 77 0.19 7.61 7.59
N SER A 78 1.02 7.13 6.67
CA SER A 78 2.46 7.09 6.88
C SER A 78 3.04 8.49 7.02
N PHE A 79 2.53 9.42 6.21
CA PHE A 79 2.95 10.82 6.28
C PHE A 79 2.66 11.42 7.65
N GLY A 80 1.46 11.12 8.19
CA GLY A 80 1.06 11.64 9.50
C GLY A 80 1.92 11.13 10.65
N GLU A 81 2.58 9.99 10.47
CA GLU A 81 3.44 9.42 11.49
C GLU A 81 4.85 10.02 11.50
N LEU A 82 5.17 10.79 10.48
CA LEU A 82 6.49 11.42 10.37
C LEU A 82 6.59 12.66 11.25
N SER A 83 7.81 13.04 11.57
CA SER A 83 8.06 14.30 12.28
C SER A 83 7.65 15.48 11.40
N GLU A 84 7.42 16.64 12.00
CA GLU A 84 7.08 17.84 11.25
C GLU A 84 8.15 18.18 10.21
N GLU A 85 9.41 18.00 10.60
CA GLU A 85 10.54 18.26 9.72
C GLU A 85 10.50 17.37 8.48
N ASP A 86 10.26 16.07 8.71
CA ASP A 86 10.20 15.11 7.61
C ASP A 86 9.00 15.37 6.72
N GLN A 87 7.87 15.75 7.31
CA GLN A 87 6.68 16.11 6.55
C GLN A 87 6.95 17.29 5.63
N GLU A 88 7.65 18.30 6.16
CA GLU A 88 8.00 19.49 5.40
C GLU A 88 8.90 19.15 4.21
N GLU A 89 9.86 18.27 4.42
CA GLU A 89 10.73 17.82 3.34
C GLU A 89 9.96 17.15 2.22
N ILE A 90 8.99 16.30 2.57
CA ILE A 90 8.17 15.61 1.58
C ILE A 90 7.28 16.60 0.84
N ILE A 91 6.68 17.54 1.55
CA ILE A 91 5.85 18.58 0.93
C ILE A 91 6.66 19.39 -0.07
N ASN A 92 7.87 19.75 0.32
CA ASN A 92 8.77 20.52 -0.56
C ASN A 92 9.16 19.71 -1.80
N LEU A 93 9.38 18.42 -1.62
CA LEU A 93 9.70 17.55 -2.74
C LEU A 93 8.53 17.47 -3.73
N ILE A 94 7.31 17.36 -3.21
CA ILE A 94 6.11 17.34 -4.05
C ILE A 94 5.99 18.63 -4.83
N LYS A 95 6.18 19.76 -4.16
CA LYS A 95 6.12 21.08 -4.81
C LYS A 95 7.17 21.19 -5.91
N PHE A 96 8.38 20.74 -5.62
CA PHE A 96 9.46 20.75 -6.58
C PHE A 96 9.12 19.93 -7.82
N LYS A 97 8.60 18.73 -7.61
CA LYS A 97 8.23 17.85 -8.70
C LYS A 97 7.13 18.45 -9.57
N LYS A 98 6.16 19.10 -8.95
CA LYS A 98 5.08 19.76 -9.68
C LYS A 98 5.61 20.92 -10.52
N MET A 99 6.48 21.72 -9.94
CA MET A 99 7.08 22.84 -10.64
C MET A 99 7.91 22.36 -11.84
N TYR A 100 8.69 21.33 -11.62
CA TYR A 100 9.52 20.76 -12.68
C TYR A 100 8.66 20.21 -13.82
N LYS A 101 7.59 19.55 -13.49
CA LYS A 101 6.69 18.96 -14.47
C LYS A 101 5.97 20.05 -15.27
N ASP A 102 5.49 21.09 -14.61
CA ASP A 102 4.82 22.21 -15.25
C ASP A 102 5.78 22.94 -16.19
N LYS A 103 6.98 23.16 -15.73
CA LYS A 103 8.02 23.81 -16.53
C LYS A 103 8.35 23.00 -17.78
N LYS A 104 8.40 21.68 -17.63
CA LYS A 104 8.68 20.78 -18.74
C LYS A 104 7.58 20.83 -19.80
N PHE A 105 6.34 21.00 -19.35
CA PHE A 105 5.20 21.07 -20.27
C PHE A 105 5.03 22.43 -20.90
N SER A 106 5.57 23.48 -20.30
CA SER A 106 5.46 24.82 -20.86
C SER A 106 6.45 25.07 -21.99
N GLU A 107 7.37 24.18 -22.18
CA GLU A 107 8.31 24.25 -23.29
C GLU A 107 7.73 23.55 -24.50
#